data_b978b6c03ae27ed24a8ac06572fa3393
#
_entry.id   b978b6c03ae27ed24a8ac06572fa3393
#
_cell.length_a   1.000
_cell.length_b   1.000
_cell.length_c   1.000
_cell.angle_alpha   90.00
_cell.angle_beta   90.00
_cell.angle_gamma   90.00
#
_symmetry.space_group_name_H-M   'P 1'
#
loop_
_entity.id
_entity.type
_entity.pdbx_description
1 polymer ?
#
loop_
_entity_poly.entity_id
_entity_poly.type
_entity_poly.pdbx_seq_one_letter_code
_entity_poly.pdbx_strand_id
1 'polypeptide(L)'
;MQALSERLDALLAGATLRKADLLGFSSLKTYAPAPDDLRGHRLEHVTRRAKYLVWDFDDSNRIVLHLSQAGRLDIEEPPKKTKPRGAVARFVFGQGDAGLDGPGIGLLVREYGTQRKASWWVLGPGDEGPLVGLGPEPGTDEFANLIRTSDSKRQLTTDLRDQHVVSGIGRGWGDDILQRAHLSPFASLRSLTPEQREALITAANDVMAEALDLERKRKGGLSESSLGGRFKVHGKVGEPCPECGTKLERVSFESYEMAYCPSCQTSGKKLADRRLSRLLK
;
A
#
# COMPACT_ATOMS: atom_id res chain seq x y z
N MET A 1 -3.35 -1.86 4.12
CA MET A 1 -2.32 -2.84 4.53
C MET A 1 -2.42 -3.15 6.01
N GLN A 2 -2.49 -2.14 6.92
CA GLN A 2 -2.59 -2.39 8.37
C GLN A 2 -3.75 -3.32 8.75
N ALA A 3 -5.00 -3.01 8.36
CA ALA A 3 -6.13 -3.90 8.62
C ALA A 3 -5.99 -5.31 8.01
N LEU A 4 -5.24 -5.42 6.91
CA LEU A 4 -4.94 -6.73 6.30
C LEU A 4 -3.91 -7.50 7.12
N SER A 5 -2.85 -6.85 7.62
CA SER A 5 -1.89 -7.54 8.50
C SER A 5 -2.55 -7.99 9.80
N GLU A 6 -3.40 -7.17 10.41
CA GLU A 6 -4.15 -7.53 11.62
C GLU A 6 -5.06 -8.76 11.42
N ARG A 7 -5.73 -8.85 10.26
CA ARG A 7 -6.57 -10.04 9.93
C ARG A 7 -5.72 -11.28 9.68
N LEU A 8 -4.57 -11.13 9.02
CA LEU A 8 -3.66 -12.25 8.77
C LEU A 8 -3.01 -12.73 10.05
N ASP A 9 -2.62 -11.81 10.92
CA ASP A 9 -2.05 -12.13 12.24
C ASP A 9 -3.07 -12.92 13.07
N ALA A 10 -4.29 -12.43 13.17
CA ALA A 10 -5.37 -13.14 13.89
C ALA A 10 -5.70 -14.52 13.30
N LEU A 11 -5.46 -14.72 11.99
CA LEU A 11 -5.75 -16.00 11.32
C LEU A 11 -4.59 -17.00 11.45
N LEU A 12 -3.34 -16.53 11.43
CA LEU A 12 -2.17 -17.37 11.17
C LEU A 12 -1.10 -17.33 12.27
N ALA A 13 -1.15 -16.38 13.23
CA ALA A 13 -0.17 -16.36 14.32
C ALA A 13 -0.17 -17.70 15.06
N GLY A 14 1.02 -18.27 15.24
CA GLY A 14 1.21 -19.61 15.82
C GLY A 14 1.10 -20.78 14.83
N ALA A 15 0.68 -20.55 13.60
CA ALA A 15 0.58 -21.60 12.58
C ALA A 15 1.95 -21.97 12.00
N THR A 16 2.13 -23.23 11.64
CA THR A 16 3.38 -23.73 11.03
C THR A 16 3.31 -23.65 9.52
N LEU A 17 4.33 -23.06 8.89
CA LEU A 17 4.44 -23.04 7.42
C LEU A 17 4.79 -24.43 6.91
N ARG A 18 3.90 -25.00 6.10
CA ARG A 18 4.08 -26.31 5.48
C ARG A 18 4.71 -26.24 4.11
N LYS A 19 4.38 -25.17 3.38
CA LYS A 19 4.79 -25.02 1.99
C LYS A 19 4.68 -23.57 1.53
N ALA A 20 5.64 -23.14 0.71
CA ALA A 20 5.61 -21.88 0.00
C ALA A 20 5.81 -22.12 -1.50
N ASP A 21 4.72 -22.18 -2.27
CA ASP A 21 4.75 -22.45 -3.71
C ASP A 21 5.04 -21.15 -4.49
N LEU A 22 6.13 -21.15 -5.25
CA LEU A 22 6.41 -20.11 -6.25
C LEU A 22 5.57 -20.37 -7.50
N LEU A 23 4.48 -19.63 -7.66
CA LEU A 23 3.56 -19.77 -8.80
C LEU A 23 3.87 -18.77 -9.93
N GLY A 24 4.42 -17.61 -9.62
CA GLY A 24 4.87 -16.61 -10.58
C GLY A 24 6.38 -16.47 -10.52
N PHE A 25 7.11 -16.96 -11.50
CA PHE A 25 8.59 -17.05 -11.45
C PHE A 25 9.28 -15.71 -11.13
N SER A 26 8.83 -14.59 -11.73
CA SER A 26 9.41 -13.26 -11.49
C SER A 26 9.00 -12.59 -10.20
N SER A 27 8.11 -13.21 -9.40
CA SER A 27 7.55 -12.61 -8.19
C SER A 27 8.46 -12.74 -6.97
N LEU A 28 9.21 -13.84 -6.84
CA LEU A 28 10.23 -14.01 -5.81
C LEU A 28 11.47 -13.20 -6.19
N LYS A 29 11.98 -12.40 -5.23
CA LYS A 29 13.06 -11.44 -5.47
C LYS A 29 14.37 -11.80 -4.77
N THR A 30 14.38 -12.83 -3.97
CA THR A 30 15.55 -13.36 -3.28
C THR A 30 15.88 -14.76 -3.77
N TYR A 31 17.14 -15.12 -3.66
CA TYR A 31 17.60 -16.45 -4.00
C TYR A 31 17.84 -17.30 -2.74
N ALA A 32 18.35 -16.68 -1.70
CA ALA A 32 18.61 -17.29 -0.40
C ALA A 32 18.15 -16.32 0.71
N PRO A 33 17.54 -16.80 1.79
CA PRO A 33 17.07 -18.17 2.00
C PRO A 33 16.05 -18.63 0.95
N ALA A 34 15.96 -19.92 0.68
CA ALA A 34 14.95 -20.48 -0.19
C ALA A 34 13.58 -20.55 0.53
N PRO A 35 12.43 -20.48 -0.18
CA PRO A 35 11.11 -20.64 0.45
C PRO A 35 10.96 -21.93 1.26
N ASP A 36 11.60 -23.01 0.83
CA ASP A 36 11.54 -24.31 1.49
C ASP A 36 12.33 -24.34 2.81
N ASP A 37 13.28 -23.42 3.02
CA ASP A 37 14.03 -23.32 4.28
C ASP A 37 13.13 -22.91 5.44
N LEU A 38 12.00 -22.24 5.16
CA LEU A 38 11.00 -21.86 6.18
C LEU A 38 9.99 -22.96 6.50
N ARG A 39 10.08 -24.11 5.83
CA ARG A 39 9.16 -25.21 6.09
C ARG A 39 9.35 -25.79 7.48
N GLY A 40 8.27 -25.89 8.22
CA GLY A 40 8.27 -26.37 9.61
C GLY A 40 8.44 -25.27 10.65
N HIS A 41 8.78 -24.04 10.23
CA HIS A 41 8.85 -22.90 11.12
C HIS A 41 7.47 -22.33 11.42
N ARG A 42 7.33 -21.83 12.65
CA ARG A 42 6.10 -21.23 13.13
C ARG A 42 6.07 -19.73 12.84
N LEU A 43 4.97 -19.26 12.26
CA LEU A 43 4.71 -17.85 12.07
C LEU A 43 4.40 -17.21 13.42
N GLU A 44 5.23 -16.30 13.88
CA GLU A 44 5.03 -15.59 15.15
C GLU A 44 4.06 -14.43 14.98
N HIS A 45 4.33 -13.56 14.01
CA HIS A 45 3.53 -12.36 13.77
C HIS A 45 3.40 -12.02 12.29
N VAL A 46 2.27 -11.39 11.96
CA VAL A 46 2.08 -10.69 10.68
C VAL A 46 1.94 -9.20 10.94
N THR A 47 2.95 -8.46 10.57
CA THR A 47 2.99 -7.01 10.69
C THR A 47 2.99 -6.33 9.33
N ARG A 48 3.16 -5.03 9.30
CA ARG A 48 3.37 -4.28 8.06
C ARG A 48 4.42 -3.18 8.24
N ARG A 49 5.12 -2.86 7.15
CA ARG A 49 5.89 -1.63 7.00
C ARG A 49 5.53 -0.98 5.67
N ALA A 50 5.09 0.26 5.69
CA ALA A 50 4.59 0.95 4.49
C ALA A 50 3.49 0.16 3.76
N LYS A 51 3.78 -0.30 2.56
CA LYS A 51 2.87 -1.11 1.72
C LYS A 51 3.26 -2.58 1.69
N TYR A 52 4.19 -3.00 2.52
CA TYR A 52 4.63 -4.38 2.63
C TYR A 52 3.96 -5.07 3.82
N LEU A 53 3.56 -6.32 3.64
CA LEU A 53 3.29 -7.25 4.74
C LEU A 53 4.61 -7.88 5.14
N VAL A 54 4.82 -8.03 6.43
CA VAL A 54 6.01 -8.66 7.01
C VAL A 54 5.55 -9.81 7.89
N TRP A 55 6.00 -10.99 7.60
CA TRP A 55 5.68 -12.24 8.30
C TRP A 55 6.94 -12.71 9.00
N ASP A 56 6.94 -12.65 10.32
CA ASP A 56 8.08 -12.99 11.16
C ASP A 56 7.94 -14.43 11.65
N PHE A 57 9.00 -15.24 11.47
CA PHE A 57 9.06 -16.64 11.87
C PHE A 57 9.97 -16.86 13.09
N ASP A 58 9.78 -17.97 13.79
CA ASP A 58 10.45 -18.34 15.05
C ASP A 58 11.99 -18.57 14.91
N ASP A 59 12.48 -18.71 13.70
CA ASP A 59 13.90 -18.80 13.35
C ASP A 59 14.51 -17.44 12.95
N SER A 60 13.77 -16.34 13.13
CA SER A 60 14.13 -14.98 12.71
C SER A 60 14.20 -14.75 11.19
N ASN A 61 13.82 -15.73 10.37
CA ASN A 61 13.56 -15.50 8.96
C ASN A 61 12.24 -14.76 8.75
N ARG A 62 12.11 -14.08 7.62
CA ARG A 62 10.93 -13.30 7.28
C ARG A 62 10.46 -13.55 5.86
N ILE A 63 9.14 -13.52 5.65
CA ILE A 63 8.57 -13.30 4.32
C ILE A 63 8.07 -11.85 4.25
N VAL A 64 8.54 -11.10 3.27
CA VAL A 64 8.04 -9.77 2.95
C VAL A 64 7.25 -9.84 1.66
N LEU A 65 6.03 -9.29 1.66
CA LEU A 65 5.12 -9.37 0.53
C LEU A 65 4.60 -7.99 0.13
N HIS A 66 4.72 -7.65 -1.15
CA HIS A 66 4.15 -6.45 -1.76
C HIS A 66 3.08 -6.81 -2.79
N LEU A 67 1.83 -6.45 -2.51
CA LEU A 67 0.69 -6.76 -3.37
C LEU A 67 0.59 -5.90 -4.63
N SER A 68 1.33 -4.80 -4.71
CA SER A 68 1.20 -3.83 -5.79
C SER A 68 -0.24 -3.27 -5.89
N GLN A 69 -0.72 -2.96 -7.10
CA GLN A 69 -2.06 -2.39 -7.30
C GLN A 69 -3.17 -3.45 -7.40
N ALA A 70 -2.86 -4.57 -8.02
CA ALA A 70 -3.84 -5.59 -8.40
C ALA A 70 -3.70 -6.90 -7.63
N GLY A 71 -2.72 -7.02 -6.76
CA GLY A 71 -2.52 -8.20 -5.93
C GLY A 71 -3.58 -8.30 -4.83
N ARG A 72 -4.05 -9.52 -4.60
CA ARG A 72 -5.03 -9.88 -3.57
C ARG A 72 -4.58 -11.15 -2.87
N LEU A 73 -5.08 -11.34 -1.67
CA LEU A 73 -4.91 -12.55 -0.88
C LEU A 73 -6.26 -13.25 -0.76
N ASP A 74 -6.31 -14.47 -1.23
CA ASP A 74 -7.48 -15.35 -1.17
C ASP A 74 -7.19 -16.49 -0.18
N ILE A 75 -8.17 -16.82 0.68
CA ILE A 75 -8.10 -17.97 1.58
C ILE A 75 -8.56 -19.21 0.81
N GLU A 76 -7.85 -20.31 0.98
CA GLU A 76 -8.20 -21.61 0.44
C GLU A 76 -8.34 -22.65 1.58
N GLU A 77 -9.55 -23.12 1.83
CA GLU A 77 -9.86 -24.16 2.81
C GLU A 77 -10.69 -25.27 2.13
N PRO A 78 -10.10 -26.45 1.87
CA PRO A 78 -8.68 -26.80 2.05
C PRO A 78 -7.77 -26.17 0.98
N PRO A 79 -6.43 -26.14 1.21
CA PRO A 79 -5.48 -25.63 0.25
C PRO A 79 -5.57 -26.34 -1.11
N LYS A 80 -5.63 -25.57 -2.19
CA LYS A 80 -5.81 -26.10 -3.55
C LYS A 80 -4.47 -26.45 -4.20
N LYS A 81 -4.47 -27.45 -5.09
CA LYS A 81 -3.29 -27.83 -5.87
C LYS A 81 -3.22 -27.13 -7.23
N THR A 82 -4.32 -26.55 -7.69
CA THR A 82 -4.42 -25.91 -9.01
C THR A 82 -3.74 -24.54 -9.02
N LYS A 83 -3.15 -24.16 -10.16
CA LYS A 83 -2.56 -22.83 -10.39
C LYS A 83 -3.54 -21.97 -11.19
N PRO A 84 -4.30 -21.05 -10.57
CA PRO A 84 -5.19 -20.18 -11.30
C PRO A 84 -4.41 -19.10 -12.07
N ARG A 85 -5.06 -18.51 -13.07
CA ARG A 85 -4.50 -17.38 -13.83
C ARG A 85 -4.18 -16.22 -12.89
N GLY A 86 -2.99 -15.64 -13.01
CA GLY A 86 -2.54 -14.54 -12.17
C GLY A 86 -2.00 -14.96 -10.81
N ALA A 87 -1.88 -16.27 -10.54
CA ALA A 87 -1.27 -16.74 -9.31
C ALA A 87 0.21 -16.33 -9.21
N VAL A 88 0.59 -15.81 -8.06
CA VAL A 88 1.91 -15.28 -7.72
C VAL A 88 2.65 -16.24 -6.79
N ALA A 89 2.03 -16.56 -5.67
CA ALA A 89 2.54 -17.49 -4.66
C ALA A 89 1.37 -18.15 -3.92
N ARG A 90 1.61 -19.34 -3.33
CA ARG A 90 0.69 -19.96 -2.38
C ARG A 90 1.47 -20.38 -1.16
N PHE A 91 0.98 -19.97 0.00
CA PHE A 91 1.53 -20.34 1.29
C PHE A 91 0.53 -21.27 1.99
N VAL A 92 0.99 -22.41 2.44
CA VAL A 92 0.13 -23.41 3.13
C VAL A 92 0.59 -23.48 4.59
N PHE A 93 -0.33 -23.22 5.50
CA PHE A 93 -0.10 -23.27 6.93
C PHE A 93 -0.88 -24.43 7.57
N GLY A 94 -0.25 -25.10 8.53
CA GLY A 94 -0.93 -26.03 9.43
C GLY A 94 -1.49 -25.27 10.62
N GLN A 95 -2.65 -25.69 11.10
CA GLN A 95 -3.29 -25.08 12.27
C GLN A 95 -3.11 -25.95 13.53
N GLY A 96 -2.96 -25.28 14.66
CA GLY A 96 -2.83 -25.93 15.98
C GLY A 96 -1.62 -26.87 16.07
N ASP A 97 -1.71 -27.82 17.00
CA ASP A 97 -0.66 -28.82 17.26
C ASP A 97 -0.45 -29.84 16.13
N ALA A 98 -1.28 -29.79 15.07
CA ALA A 98 -1.17 -30.67 13.91
C ALA A 98 0.10 -30.42 13.07
N GLY A 99 0.82 -29.29 13.30
CA GLY A 99 2.11 -29.00 12.70
C GLY A 99 2.09 -29.21 11.16
N LEU A 100 2.91 -30.13 10.67
CA LEU A 100 3.01 -30.45 9.24
C LEU A 100 1.87 -31.36 8.73
N ASP A 101 1.15 -32.06 9.59
CA ASP A 101 0.07 -33.00 9.27
C ASP A 101 -1.31 -32.42 9.64
N GLY A 102 -2.39 -32.96 9.09
CA GLY A 102 -3.77 -32.54 9.40
C GLY A 102 -4.31 -31.41 8.51
N PRO A 103 -5.45 -30.77 8.89
CA PRO A 103 -6.05 -29.70 8.11
C PRO A 103 -5.15 -28.46 8.05
N GLY A 104 -5.24 -27.72 6.96
CA GLY A 104 -4.43 -26.54 6.75
C GLY A 104 -5.19 -25.45 6.01
N ILE A 105 -4.65 -24.23 6.08
CA ILE A 105 -5.11 -23.05 5.34
C ILE A 105 -4.11 -22.71 4.26
N GLY A 106 -4.60 -22.52 3.03
CA GLY A 106 -3.84 -21.93 1.94
C GLY A 106 -4.10 -20.42 1.85
N LEU A 107 -3.04 -19.65 1.68
CA LEU A 107 -3.12 -18.26 1.25
C LEU A 107 -2.61 -18.17 -0.18
N LEU A 108 -3.50 -17.86 -1.11
CA LEU A 108 -3.14 -17.62 -2.49
C LEU A 108 -2.93 -16.11 -2.73
N VAL A 109 -1.74 -15.73 -3.11
CA VAL A 109 -1.46 -14.40 -3.67
C VAL A 109 -1.78 -14.43 -5.15
N ARG A 110 -2.70 -13.56 -5.59
CA ARG A 110 -3.15 -13.51 -6.98
C ARG A 110 -3.28 -12.08 -7.48
N GLU A 111 -2.88 -11.82 -8.72
CA GLU A 111 -3.05 -10.54 -9.40
C GLU A 111 -4.21 -10.59 -10.40
N TYR A 112 -5.11 -9.63 -10.28
CA TYR A 112 -6.28 -9.46 -11.14
C TYR A 112 -6.06 -8.45 -12.28
N GLY A 113 -4.94 -7.74 -12.26
CA GLY A 113 -4.58 -6.75 -13.29
C GLY A 113 -3.79 -7.35 -14.45
N THR A 114 -3.58 -6.52 -15.48
CA THR A 114 -2.75 -6.85 -16.64
C THR A 114 -1.26 -6.71 -16.35
N GLN A 115 -0.88 -5.78 -15.48
CA GLN A 115 0.51 -5.60 -15.02
C GLN A 115 0.76 -6.45 -13.78
N ARG A 116 1.67 -7.40 -13.90
CA ARG A 116 2.04 -8.30 -12.81
C ARG A 116 3.26 -7.74 -12.08
N LYS A 117 3.03 -7.10 -10.94
CA LYS A 117 4.06 -6.42 -10.13
C LYS A 117 4.05 -6.83 -8.66
N ALA A 118 3.16 -7.75 -8.26
CA ALA A 118 3.21 -8.31 -6.92
C ALA A 118 4.52 -9.09 -6.76
N SER A 119 5.16 -8.92 -5.63
CA SER A 119 6.49 -9.47 -5.36
C SER A 119 6.61 -9.85 -3.90
N TRP A 120 7.51 -10.81 -3.65
CA TRP A 120 7.80 -11.26 -2.31
C TRP A 120 9.27 -11.64 -2.17
N TRP A 121 9.73 -11.63 -0.95
CA TRP A 121 11.11 -11.90 -0.53
C TRP A 121 11.10 -12.90 0.60
N VAL A 122 12.08 -13.75 0.65
CA VAL A 122 12.47 -14.51 1.84
C VAL A 122 13.76 -13.88 2.33
N LEU A 123 13.75 -13.41 3.59
CA LEU A 123 14.86 -12.65 4.17
C LEU A 123 15.40 -13.42 5.39
N GLY A 124 16.71 -13.56 5.46
CA GLY A 124 17.40 -14.10 6.63
C GLY A 124 17.46 -13.11 7.79
N PRO A 125 17.96 -13.55 8.95
CA PRO A 125 18.13 -12.70 10.13
C PRO A 125 18.94 -11.44 9.82
N GLY A 126 18.41 -10.27 10.19
CA GLY A 126 19.06 -8.98 9.96
C GLY A 126 18.97 -8.41 8.55
N ASP A 127 18.49 -9.17 7.57
CA ASP A 127 18.23 -8.65 6.21
C ASP A 127 16.88 -7.91 6.20
N GLU A 128 16.89 -6.64 5.80
CA GLU A 128 15.68 -5.81 5.68
C GLU A 128 15.11 -5.80 4.25
N GLY A 129 15.86 -6.27 3.26
CA GLY A 129 15.44 -6.39 1.88
C GLY A 129 14.79 -5.10 1.33
N PRO A 130 13.54 -5.15 0.84
CA PRO A 130 12.87 -3.99 0.27
C PRO A 130 12.40 -2.95 1.30
N LEU A 131 12.62 -3.16 2.58
CA LEU A 131 12.24 -2.23 3.66
C LEU A 131 13.31 -1.17 3.90
N VAL A 132 14.54 -1.39 3.39
CA VAL A 132 15.65 -0.44 3.51
C VAL A 132 15.30 0.89 2.85
N GLY A 133 15.59 1.99 3.56
CA GLY A 133 15.45 3.34 3.03
C GLY A 133 14.03 3.82 2.85
N LEU A 134 13.03 3.11 3.38
CA LEU A 134 11.65 3.60 3.41
C LEU A 134 11.55 4.82 4.32
N GLY A 135 10.93 5.89 3.79
CA GLY A 135 10.66 7.11 4.53
C GLY A 135 9.69 6.90 5.71
N PRO A 136 9.52 7.93 6.56
CA PRO A 136 8.56 7.89 7.67
C PRO A 136 7.11 7.78 7.17
N GLU A 137 6.24 7.25 8.03
CA GLU A 137 4.82 7.07 7.75
C GLU A 137 3.98 8.15 8.45
N PRO A 138 2.83 8.57 7.86
CA PRO A 138 1.86 9.39 8.58
C PRO A 138 1.52 8.80 9.95
N GLY A 139 1.36 9.67 10.94
CA GLY A 139 1.11 9.29 12.33
C GLY A 139 2.37 9.12 13.19
N THR A 140 3.57 9.28 12.60
CA THR A 140 4.84 9.26 13.36
C THR A 140 5.43 10.66 13.54
N ASP A 141 6.22 10.84 14.60
CA ASP A 141 6.93 12.10 14.85
C ASP A 141 7.96 12.42 13.76
N GLU A 142 8.58 11.37 13.19
CA GLU A 142 9.53 11.50 12.09
C GLU A 142 8.86 12.06 10.82
N PHE A 143 7.62 11.62 10.54
CA PHE A 143 6.83 12.19 9.44
C PHE A 143 6.53 13.67 9.69
N ALA A 144 6.04 14.01 10.87
CA ALA A 144 5.73 15.40 11.21
C ALA A 144 6.99 16.29 11.12
N ASN A 145 8.12 15.81 11.64
CA ASN A 145 9.39 16.53 11.57
C ASN A 145 9.86 16.69 10.11
N LEU A 146 9.77 15.65 9.29
CA LEU A 146 10.10 15.72 7.86
C LEU A 146 9.28 16.81 7.16
N ILE A 147 7.97 16.86 7.36
CA ILE A 147 7.11 17.87 6.72
C ILE A 147 7.44 19.27 7.22
N ARG A 148 7.76 19.46 8.51
CA ARG A 148 8.11 20.75 9.10
C ARG A 148 9.44 21.30 8.60
N THR A 149 10.43 20.44 8.39
CA THR A 149 11.82 20.85 8.18
C THR A 149 12.30 20.71 6.73
N SER A 150 11.63 19.90 5.90
CA SER A 150 12.08 19.63 4.54
C SER A 150 12.07 20.89 3.66
N ASP A 151 13.15 21.06 2.88
CA ASP A 151 13.32 22.11 1.87
C ASP A 151 13.13 21.56 0.43
N SER A 152 12.36 20.46 0.30
CA SER A 152 12.11 19.84 -1.00
C SER A 152 11.44 20.82 -1.96
N LYS A 153 12.04 20.94 -3.17
CA LYS A 153 11.49 21.70 -4.30
C LYS A 153 10.60 20.86 -5.21
N ARG A 154 10.49 19.57 -4.93
CA ARG A 154 9.64 18.64 -5.70
C ARG A 154 8.16 18.95 -5.42
N GLN A 155 7.31 18.61 -6.35
CA GLN A 155 5.86 18.73 -6.17
C GLN A 155 5.38 17.84 -5.01
N LEU A 156 4.45 18.33 -4.19
CA LEU A 156 3.88 17.57 -3.06
C LEU A 156 3.33 16.21 -3.50
N THR A 157 2.64 16.15 -4.65
CA THR A 157 2.17 14.88 -5.21
C THR A 157 3.31 13.89 -5.49
N THR A 158 4.52 14.38 -5.77
CA THR A 158 5.69 13.54 -5.98
C THR A 158 6.28 13.05 -4.66
N ASP A 159 6.47 13.95 -3.69
CA ASP A 159 7.04 13.61 -2.39
C ASP A 159 6.14 12.65 -1.60
N LEU A 160 4.83 12.89 -1.56
CA LEU A 160 3.87 12.02 -0.86
C LEU A 160 3.74 10.62 -1.48
N ARG A 161 4.17 10.41 -2.71
CA ARG A 161 4.11 9.11 -3.40
C ARG A 161 5.41 8.35 -3.43
N ASP A 162 6.52 9.04 -3.20
CA ASP A 162 7.85 8.47 -3.15
C ASP A 162 8.06 7.77 -1.80
N GLN A 163 8.09 6.44 -1.82
CA GLN A 163 8.17 5.65 -0.59
C GLN A 163 9.50 5.83 0.17
N HIS A 164 10.50 6.40 -0.46
CA HIS A 164 11.77 6.76 0.20
C HIS A 164 11.72 8.14 0.87
N VAL A 165 10.73 8.98 0.54
CA VAL A 165 10.49 10.27 1.18
C VAL A 165 9.39 10.16 2.23
N VAL A 166 8.21 9.69 1.82
CA VAL A 166 7.06 9.40 2.70
C VAL A 166 6.52 8.03 2.34
N SER A 167 6.56 7.10 3.28
CA SER A 167 6.08 5.76 3.01
C SER A 167 4.63 5.53 3.44
N GLY A 168 3.99 4.49 2.90
CA GLY A 168 2.61 4.11 3.21
C GLY A 168 1.55 4.79 2.36
N ILE A 169 1.73 6.05 1.95
CA ILE A 169 0.76 6.77 1.13
C ILE A 169 0.75 6.23 -0.32
N GLY A 170 -0.43 5.91 -0.82
CA GLY A 170 -0.69 5.57 -2.21
C GLY A 170 -1.24 6.74 -3.01
N ARG A 171 -1.37 6.57 -4.34
CA ARG A 171 -1.86 7.62 -5.25
C ARG A 171 -3.19 8.21 -4.80
N GLY A 172 -4.18 7.37 -4.55
CA GLY A 172 -5.52 7.83 -4.19
C GLY A 172 -5.56 8.58 -2.88
N TRP A 173 -4.84 8.10 -1.88
CA TRP A 173 -4.74 8.79 -0.60
C TRP A 173 -4.00 10.11 -0.71
N GLY A 174 -2.97 10.20 -1.57
CA GLY A 174 -2.27 11.47 -1.83
C GLY A 174 -3.20 12.57 -2.37
N ASP A 175 -4.12 12.21 -3.28
CA ASP A 175 -5.09 13.17 -3.82
C ASP A 175 -6.06 13.64 -2.72
N ASP A 176 -6.59 12.71 -1.91
CA ASP A 176 -7.51 13.02 -0.82
C ASP A 176 -6.84 13.84 0.30
N ILE A 177 -5.58 13.54 0.64
CA ILE A 177 -4.78 14.31 1.62
C ILE A 177 -4.59 15.75 1.14
N LEU A 178 -4.15 15.94 -0.11
CA LEU A 178 -3.90 17.28 -0.64
C LEU A 178 -5.19 18.09 -0.78
N GLN A 179 -6.32 17.44 -1.08
CA GLN A 179 -7.61 18.11 -1.11
C GLN A 179 -8.03 18.55 0.31
N ARG A 180 -7.91 17.69 1.31
CA ARG A 180 -8.25 18.02 2.73
C ARG A 180 -7.35 19.10 3.29
N ALA A 181 -6.07 19.14 2.91
CA ALA A 181 -5.13 20.17 3.32
C ALA A 181 -5.29 21.49 2.55
N HIS A 182 -6.17 21.56 1.56
CA HIS A 182 -6.34 22.68 0.64
C HIS A 182 -5.04 23.10 -0.07
N LEU A 183 -4.16 22.14 -0.33
CA LEU A 183 -2.87 22.39 -0.94
C LEU A 183 -2.85 21.99 -2.41
N SER A 184 -2.26 22.85 -3.23
CA SER A 184 -2.00 22.55 -4.64
C SER A 184 -1.12 21.31 -4.75
N PRO A 185 -1.48 20.30 -5.57
CA PRO A 185 -0.61 19.16 -5.82
C PRO A 185 0.76 19.55 -6.40
N PHE A 186 0.86 20.74 -7.01
CA PHE A 186 2.07 21.27 -7.62
C PHE A 186 2.88 22.19 -6.68
N ALA A 187 2.36 22.51 -5.50
CA ALA A 187 3.16 23.17 -4.47
C ALA A 187 4.34 22.27 -4.06
N SER A 188 5.35 22.84 -3.46
CA SER A 188 6.50 22.12 -2.90
C SER A 188 6.58 22.35 -1.39
N LEU A 189 7.18 21.43 -0.63
CA LEU A 189 7.36 21.62 0.82
C LEU A 189 8.08 22.93 1.12
N ARG A 190 9.07 23.31 0.29
CA ARG A 190 9.77 24.57 0.41
C ARG A 190 8.85 25.79 0.34
N SER A 191 7.79 25.74 -0.44
CA SER A 191 6.88 26.89 -0.67
C SER A 191 5.77 27.01 0.36
N LEU A 192 5.63 26.04 1.27
CA LEU A 192 4.57 26.04 2.28
C LEU A 192 4.91 26.94 3.47
N THR A 193 3.91 27.66 3.96
CA THR A 193 3.99 28.32 5.27
C THR A 193 3.98 27.29 6.41
N PRO A 194 4.41 27.67 7.63
CA PRO A 194 4.29 26.77 8.79
C PRO A 194 2.88 26.23 8.99
N GLU A 195 1.84 27.05 8.84
CA GLU A 195 0.44 26.68 9.00
C GLU A 195 0.01 25.65 7.93
N GLN A 196 0.47 25.83 6.69
CA GLN A 196 0.20 24.86 5.60
C GLN A 196 0.90 23.53 5.82
N ARG A 197 2.08 23.52 6.44
CA ARG A 197 2.78 22.30 6.82
C ARG A 197 2.01 21.53 7.90
N GLU A 198 1.51 22.22 8.93
CA GLU A 198 0.68 21.59 9.96
C GLU A 198 -0.66 21.10 9.38
N ALA A 199 -1.28 21.83 8.47
CA ALA A 199 -2.47 21.37 7.77
C ALA A 199 -2.22 20.09 6.96
N LEU A 200 -1.05 19.99 6.30
CA LEU A 200 -0.66 18.77 5.57
C LEU A 200 -0.44 17.58 6.51
N ILE A 201 0.22 17.79 7.66
CA ILE A 201 0.44 16.75 8.68
C ILE A 201 -0.90 16.25 9.20
N THR A 202 -1.77 17.15 9.62
CA THR A 202 -3.10 16.83 10.13
C THR A 202 -3.92 16.07 9.10
N ALA A 203 -4.01 16.59 7.87
CA ALA A 203 -4.75 15.95 6.79
C ALA A 203 -4.23 14.54 6.46
N ALA A 204 -2.91 14.34 6.46
CA ALA A 204 -2.32 13.03 6.21
C ALA A 204 -2.67 12.03 7.31
N ASN A 205 -2.56 12.44 8.57
CA ASN A 205 -2.89 11.61 9.72
C ASN A 205 -4.38 11.22 9.73
N ASP A 206 -5.25 12.20 9.56
CA ASP A 206 -6.71 11.99 9.59
C ASP A 206 -7.18 11.09 8.44
N VAL A 207 -6.74 11.38 7.21
CA VAL A 207 -7.13 10.58 6.04
C VAL A 207 -6.68 9.14 6.19
N MET A 208 -5.44 8.91 6.68
CA MET A 208 -4.92 7.56 6.86
C MET A 208 -5.60 6.83 8.03
N ALA A 209 -5.96 7.52 9.11
CA ALA A 209 -6.72 6.96 10.22
C ALA A 209 -8.15 6.59 9.80
N GLU A 210 -8.88 7.49 9.13
CA GLU A 210 -10.21 7.24 8.57
C GLU A 210 -10.21 6.04 7.61
N ALA A 211 -9.18 5.97 6.74
CA ALA A 211 -9.01 4.87 5.80
C ALA A 211 -8.80 3.53 6.52
N LEU A 212 -8.03 3.52 7.61
CA LEU A 212 -7.80 2.33 8.42
C LEU A 212 -9.08 1.89 9.12
N ASP A 213 -9.82 2.81 9.72
CA ASP A 213 -11.09 2.52 10.39
C ASP A 213 -12.13 1.95 9.42
N LEU A 214 -12.22 2.52 8.22
CA LEU A 214 -13.08 2.00 7.16
C LEU A 214 -12.72 0.54 6.81
N GLU A 215 -11.44 0.26 6.65
CA GLU A 215 -10.96 -1.10 6.33
C GLU A 215 -11.16 -2.08 7.49
N ARG A 216 -11.00 -1.66 8.75
CA ARG A 216 -11.27 -2.51 9.92
C ARG A 216 -12.74 -2.88 10.04
N LYS A 217 -13.64 -1.95 9.75
CA LYS A 217 -15.12 -2.15 9.78
C LYS A 217 -15.63 -2.98 8.61
N ARG A 218 -14.83 -3.16 7.55
CA ARG A 218 -15.21 -3.91 6.36
C ARG A 218 -15.47 -5.38 6.71
N LYS A 219 -16.64 -5.88 6.29
CA LYS A 219 -17.02 -7.30 6.37
C LYS A 219 -16.58 -8.05 5.11
N GLY A 220 -16.24 -9.31 5.25
CA GLY A 220 -15.87 -10.18 4.12
C GLY A 220 -14.41 -10.61 4.15
N GLY A 221 -13.91 -11.21 3.07
CA GLY A 221 -12.60 -11.83 2.99
C GLY A 221 -11.39 -10.92 3.24
N LEU A 222 -10.19 -11.45 3.08
CA LEU A 222 -8.95 -10.74 3.40
C LEU A 222 -8.78 -9.48 2.57
N SER A 223 -9.13 -9.51 1.28
CA SER A 223 -8.98 -8.36 0.39
C SER A 223 -10.18 -8.21 -0.55
N GLU A 224 -10.50 -6.98 -0.92
CA GLU A 224 -11.54 -6.70 -1.90
C GLU A 224 -11.02 -6.76 -3.35
N SER A 225 -11.90 -7.16 -4.27
CA SER A 225 -11.61 -7.15 -5.71
C SER A 225 -11.52 -5.74 -6.29
N SER A 226 -12.18 -4.75 -5.67
CA SER A 226 -12.24 -3.37 -6.14
C SER A 226 -11.95 -2.36 -5.02
N LEU A 227 -11.21 -1.30 -5.34
CA LEU A 227 -10.96 -0.15 -4.46
C LEU A 227 -12.02 0.95 -4.61
N GLY A 228 -13.09 0.70 -5.39
CA GLY A 228 -14.14 1.69 -5.67
C GLY A 228 -14.82 2.20 -4.39
N GLY A 229 -15.13 3.50 -4.38
CA GLY A 229 -15.94 4.11 -3.31
C GLY A 229 -15.20 4.56 -2.06
N ARG A 230 -13.93 4.19 -1.86
CA ARG A 230 -13.17 4.55 -0.65
C ARG A 230 -12.51 5.92 -0.69
N PHE A 231 -12.29 6.47 -1.87
CA PHE A 231 -11.67 7.79 -2.03
C PHE A 231 -12.71 8.90 -2.11
N LYS A 232 -12.39 10.09 -1.61
CA LYS A 232 -13.24 11.26 -1.65
C LYS A 232 -13.13 12.06 -2.94
N VAL A 233 -11.92 12.15 -3.51
CA VAL A 233 -11.66 12.86 -4.77
C VAL A 233 -10.93 12.02 -5.81
N HIS A 234 -10.08 11.07 -5.41
CA HIS A 234 -9.35 10.24 -6.36
C HIS A 234 -10.29 9.41 -7.25
N GLY A 235 -10.09 9.50 -8.57
CA GLY A 235 -10.93 8.80 -9.55
C GLY A 235 -12.31 9.41 -9.77
N LYS A 236 -12.61 10.58 -9.17
CA LYS A 236 -13.92 11.26 -9.24
C LYS A 236 -13.89 12.54 -10.06
N VAL A 237 -13.05 12.57 -11.09
CA VAL A 237 -12.97 13.70 -12.01
C VAL A 237 -14.34 13.98 -12.63
N GLY A 238 -14.75 15.25 -12.60
CA GLY A 238 -16.05 15.68 -13.11
C GLY A 238 -17.18 15.65 -12.09
N GLU A 239 -17.03 14.93 -10.97
CA GLU A 239 -17.96 14.95 -9.85
C GLU A 239 -17.79 16.23 -9.00
N PRO A 240 -18.80 16.61 -8.20
CA PRO A 240 -18.67 17.75 -7.30
C PRO A 240 -17.68 17.46 -6.17
N CYS A 241 -16.88 18.46 -5.81
CA CYS A 241 -16.02 18.41 -4.63
C CYS A 241 -16.85 18.18 -3.38
N PRO A 242 -16.52 17.23 -2.52
CA PRO A 242 -17.30 16.92 -1.32
C PRO A 242 -17.36 18.07 -0.31
N GLU A 243 -16.50 19.08 -0.43
CA GLU A 243 -16.40 20.19 0.50
C GLU A 243 -17.06 21.47 -0.05
N CYS A 244 -16.77 21.87 -1.29
CA CYS A 244 -17.24 23.14 -1.85
C CYS A 244 -18.17 22.99 -3.06
N GLY A 245 -18.48 21.78 -3.53
CA GLY A 245 -19.34 21.52 -4.67
C GLY A 245 -18.73 21.83 -6.05
N THR A 246 -17.56 22.47 -6.12
CA THR A 246 -16.90 22.76 -7.39
C THR A 246 -16.54 21.47 -8.12
N LYS A 247 -16.71 21.43 -9.43
CA LYS A 247 -16.37 20.28 -10.25
C LYS A 247 -14.88 19.93 -10.13
N LEU A 248 -14.58 18.67 -9.77
CA LEU A 248 -13.22 18.15 -9.67
C LEU A 248 -12.56 18.10 -11.04
N GLU A 249 -11.33 18.54 -11.10
CA GLU A 249 -10.50 18.55 -12.30
C GLU A 249 -9.37 17.51 -12.17
N ARG A 250 -8.67 17.25 -13.27
CA ARG A 250 -7.56 16.32 -13.32
C ARG A 250 -6.29 16.93 -13.86
N VAL A 251 -5.17 16.31 -13.51
CA VAL A 251 -3.93 16.43 -14.27
C VAL A 251 -3.52 15.02 -14.70
N SER A 252 -3.34 14.82 -15.99
CA SER A 252 -2.89 13.56 -16.56
C SER A 252 -1.37 13.58 -16.72
N PHE A 253 -0.72 12.51 -16.26
CA PHE A 253 0.67 12.18 -16.51
C PHE A 253 0.74 10.96 -17.44
N GLU A 254 1.91 10.58 -17.91
CA GLU A 254 2.06 9.44 -18.84
C GLU A 254 1.48 8.12 -18.29
N SER A 255 1.64 7.87 -17.00
CA SER A 255 1.26 6.59 -16.37
C SER A 255 0.20 6.71 -15.29
N TYR A 256 -0.30 7.91 -14.99
CA TYR A 256 -1.31 8.11 -13.96
C TYR A 256 -2.04 9.43 -14.11
N GLU A 257 -3.18 9.51 -13.46
CA GLU A 257 -4.01 10.69 -13.32
C GLU A 257 -4.10 11.04 -11.83
N MET A 258 -4.19 12.30 -11.50
CA MET A 258 -4.56 12.79 -10.19
C MET A 258 -5.77 13.69 -10.27
N ALA A 259 -6.61 13.66 -9.24
CA ALA A 259 -7.78 14.50 -9.10
C ALA A 259 -7.54 15.61 -8.07
N TYR A 260 -8.09 16.79 -8.31
CA TYR A 260 -8.00 17.91 -7.39
C TYR A 260 -9.22 18.83 -7.52
N CYS A 261 -9.46 19.67 -6.50
CA CYS A 261 -10.47 20.71 -6.54
C CYS A 261 -9.84 22.07 -6.88
N PRO A 262 -10.19 22.71 -8.02
CA PRO A 262 -9.61 24.00 -8.37
C PRO A 262 -9.94 25.09 -7.34
N SER A 263 -11.13 25.14 -6.79
CA SER A 263 -11.48 26.14 -5.77
C SER A 263 -10.71 25.96 -4.47
N CYS A 264 -10.74 24.77 -3.86
CA CYS A 264 -10.11 24.53 -2.56
C CYS A 264 -8.58 24.59 -2.63
N GLN A 265 -7.97 24.12 -3.73
CA GLN A 265 -6.53 23.86 -3.77
C GLN A 265 -5.72 24.86 -4.62
N THR A 266 -6.36 25.58 -5.55
CA THR A 266 -5.64 26.42 -6.51
C THR A 266 -6.31 27.77 -6.78
N SER A 267 -7.17 28.24 -5.86
CA SER A 267 -7.89 29.52 -5.97
C SER A 267 -8.60 29.70 -7.32
N GLY A 268 -9.24 28.63 -7.83
CA GLY A 268 -9.94 28.61 -9.12
C GLY A 268 -9.06 28.36 -10.34
N LYS A 269 -7.74 28.32 -10.18
CA LYS A 269 -6.81 28.13 -11.32
C LYS A 269 -6.75 26.67 -11.74
N LYS A 270 -6.97 26.39 -13.03
CA LYS A 270 -6.75 25.06 -13.60
C LYS A 270 -5.26 24.78 -13.80
N LEU A 271 -4.83 23.64 -13.31
CA LEU A 271 -3.45 23.19 -13.47
C LEU A 271 -3.22 22.67 -14.90
N ALA A 272 -2.06 22.99 -15.47
CA ALA A 272 -1.72 22.57 -16.83
C ALA A 272 -1.47 21.06 -16.88
N ASP A 273 -2.14 20.41 -17.84
CA ASP A 273 -1.91 19.00 -18.19
C ASP A 273 -0.69 18.90 -19.11
N ARG A 274 0.31 18.08 -18.75
CA ARG A 274 1.50 17.87 -19.59
C ARG A 274 1.20 17.23 -20.94
N ARG A 275 0.10 16.52 -21.08
CA ARG A 275 -0.35 15.98 -22.39
C ARG A 275 -0.79 17.11 -23.32
N LEU A 276 -1.60 18.04 -22.83
CA LEU A 276 -2.06 19.20 -23.61
C LEU A 276 -0.89 20.11 -24.03
N SER A 277 0.09 20.33 -23.15
CA SER A 277 1.24 21.18 -23.47
C SER A 277 2.19 20.60 -24.51
N ARG A 278 2.16 19.27 -24.77
CA ARG A 278 2.90 18.63 -25.88
C ARG A 278 2.13 18.64 -27.20
N LEU A 279 0.79 18.75 -27.17
CA LEU A 279 -0.05 18.85 -28.37
C LEU A 279 -0.18 20.27 -28.87
N LEU A 280 0.16 21.26 -28.06
CA LEU A 280 0.08 22.69 -28.41
C LEU A 280 1.48 23.29 -28.76
N LYS A 281 2.48 22.46 -28.90
CA LYS A 281 3.78 22.73 -29.51
C LYS A 281 3.81 22.03 -30.89
#